data_2fc1416deedb2cb3f95507c3f427ebb2
#
_entry.id   2fc1416deedb2cb3f95507c3f427ebb2
#
_cell.length_a   1.000
_cell.length_b   1.000
_cell.length_c   1.000
_cell.angle_alpha   90.00
_cell.angle_beta   90.00
_cell.angle_gamma   90.00
#
_symmetry.space_group_name_H-M   'P 1'
#
loop_
_entity.id
_entity.type
_entity.pdbx_description
1 polymer ?
#
loop_
_entity_poly.entity_id
_entity_poly.type
_entity_poly.pdbx_seq_one_letter_code
_entity_poly.pdbx_strand_id
1 'polypeptide(L)'
;KLTIKDIVDITGGLVIGYPSAVVNGVSIDSRLIDKNQLFVPIKAKRNGHDFVSDAIRNGACCHLFSEGKPQGNAVKVNDTLIALQDLAKFERKRITGDVIGVTGSVGKTTTKDILFASLRNLTEVHVSKLSFNNELGLPLTILSAETSTKHLILEMGARGPGQIAELAKIA
;
A
#
# COMPACT_ATOMS: atom_id res chain seq x y z
N LYS A 1 1.77 -11.00 -6.52
CA LYS A 1 1.81 -10.09 -7.69
C LYS A 1 0.40 -9.94 -8.22
N LEU A 2 -0.02 -8.73 -8.49
CA LEU A 2 -1.34 -8.39 -9.03
C LEU A 2 -1.22 -8.13 -10.54
N THR A 3 -2.26 -8.46 -11.30
CA THR A 3 -2.45 -7.95 -12.65
C THR A 3 -3.29 -6.67 -12.61
N ILE A 4 -3.29 -5.89 -13.69
CA ILE A 4 -4.19 -4.73 -13.80
C ILE A 4 -5.65 -5.19 -13.72
N LYS A 5 -5.97 -6.40 -14.21
CA LYS A 5 -7.30 -6.99 -14.06
C LYS A 5 -7.67 -7.19 -12.59
N ASP A 6 -6.75 -7.75 -11.79
CA ASP A 6 -6.99 -7.92 -10.34
C ASP A 6 -7.26 -6.57 -9.67
N ILE A 7 -6.50 -5.52 -10.05
CA ILE A 7 -6.71 -4.17 -9.53
C ILE A 7 -8.13 -3.65 -9.85
N VAL A 8 -8.59 -3.87 -11.07
CA VAL A 8 -9.97 -3.51 -11.49
C VAL A 8 -11.01 -4.27 -10.67
N ASP A 9 -10.84 -5.58 -10.55
CA ASP A 9 -11.79 -6.45 -9.84
C ASP A 9 -11.86 -6.09 -8.33
N ILE A 10 -10.72 -5.74 -7.73
CA ILE A 10 -10.62 -5.35 -6.31
C ILE A 10 -11.22 -3.96 -6.05
N THR A 11 -10.91 -3.00 -6.93
CA THR A 11 -11.27 -1.58 -6.71
C THR A 11 -12.60 -1.19 -7.32
N GLY A 12 -13.20 -2.04 -8.15
CA GLY A 12 -14.38 -1.70 -8.97
C GLY A 12 -14.08 -0.63 -10.03
N GLY A 13 -12.81 -0.44 -10.38
CA GLY A 13 -12.36 0.59 -11.31
C GLY A 13 -12.62 0.23 -12.77
N LEU A 14 -12.35 1.19 -13.66
CA LEU A 14 -12.41 1.02 -15.11
C LEU A 14 -11.00 1.05 -15.70
N VAL A 15 -10.62 -0.02 -16.43
CA VAL A 15 -9.30 -0.14 -17.05
C VAL A 15 -9.19 0.71 -18.32
N ILE A 16 -8.02 1.30 -18.50
CA ILE A 16 -7.59 1.95 -19.74
C ILE A 16 -6.23 1.36 -20.11
N GLY A 17 -6.06 0.86 -21.31
CA GLY A 17 -4.84 0.21 -21.79
C GLY A 17 -4.87 -1.33 -21.69
N TYR A 18 -3.75 -1.94 -21.34
CA TYR A 18 -3.58 -3.40 -21.37
C TYR A 18 -3.78 -4.05 -19.99
N PRO A 19 -4.89 -4.76 -19.76
CA PRO A 19 -5.23 -5.31 -18.44
C PRO A 19 -4.36 -6.49 -17.99
N SER A 20 -3.58 -7.10 -18.87
CA SER A 20 -2.74 -8.27 -18.56
C SER A 20 -1.35 -7.92 -17.99
N ALA A 21 -0.99 -6.64 -17.88
CA ALA A 21 0.29 -6.26 -17.31
C ALA A 21 0.37 -6.63 -15.83
N VAL A 22 1.53 -7.18 -15.42
CA VAL A 22 1.79 -7.60 -14.05
C VAL A 22 2.42 -6.44 -13.28
N VAL A 23 1.87 -6.20 -12.10
CA VAL A 23 2.31 -5.18 -11.16
C VAL A 23 3.17 -5.82 -10.06
N ASN A 24 4.40 -5.32 -9.88
CA ASN A 24 5.38 -5.86 -8.93
C ASN A 24 5.42 -5.13 -7.58
N GLY A 25 4.50 -4.22 -7.33
CA GLY A 25 4.44 -3.44 -6.09
C GLY A 25 3.66 -2.15 -6.30
N VAL A 26 3.57 -1.36 -5.25
CA VAL A 26 2.78 -0.11 -5.23
C VAL A 26 3.63 1.01 -4.66
N SER A 27 3.59 2.19 -5.27
CA SER A 27 4.19 3.41 -4.75
C SER A 27 3.24 4.58 -4.84
N ILE A 28 3.31 5.49 -3.85
CA ILE A 28 2.62 6.78 -3.84
C ILE A 28 3.58 7.94 -4.11
N ASP A 29 4.88 7.67 -4.23
CA ASP A 29 5.92 8.67 -4.51
C ASP A 29 6.51 8.39 -5.90
N SER A 30 6.30 9.31 -6.85
CA SER A 30 6.79 9.19 -8.22
C SER A 30 8.32 9.13 -8.32
N ARG A 31 9.05 9.63 -7.32
CA ARG A 31 10.52 9.64 -7.27
C ARG A 31 11.12 8.30 -6.80
N LEU A 32 10.33 7.52 -6.06
CA LEU A 32 10.73 6.24 -5.45
C LEU A 32 10.08 5.05 -6.14
N ILE A 33 9.49 5.26 -7.31
CA ILE A 33 8.81 4.20 -8.03
C ILE A 33 9.83 3.31 -8.75
N ASP A 34 9.67 2.00 -8.57
CA ASP A 34 10.46 1.00 -9.26
C ASP A 34 9.76 0.51 -10.54
N LYS A 35 10.53 -0.18 -11.37
CA LYS A 35 10.03 -0.75 -12.63
C LYS A 35 8.86 -1.72 -12.38
N ASN A 36 7.82 -1.56 -13.17
CA ASN A 36 6.60 -2.36 -13.12
C ASN A 36 5.77 -2.20 -11.83
N GLN A 37 5.90 -1.10 -11.11
CA GLN A 37 5.01 -0.79 -10.00
C GLN A 37 3.75 -0.04 -10.46
N LEU A 38 2.70 -0.14 -9.65
CA LEU A 38 1.51 0.69 -9.70
C LEU A 38 1.80 2.02 -9.00
N PHE A 39 1.57 3.12 -9.69
CA PHE A 39 1.56 4.43 -9.07
C PHE A 39 0.15 4.78 -8.57
N VAL A 40 0.04 5.16 -7.29
CA VAL A 40 -1.21 5.59 -6.66
C VAL A 40 -1.09 7.07 -6.28
N PRO A 41 -1.60 7.99 -7.10
CA PRO A 41 -1.56 9.41 -6.80
C PRO A 41 -2.48 9.74 -5.63
N ILE A 42 -1.96 10.37 -4.58
CA ILE A 42 -2.71 10.77 -3.39
C ILE A 42 -2.93 12.28 -3.40
N LYS A 43 -4.16 12.69 -3.12
CA LYS A 43 -4.49 14.09 -2.88
C LYS A 43 -4.11 14.48 -1.45
N ALA A 44 -3.13 15.36 -1.32
CA ALA A 44 -2.65 15.92 -0.06
C ALA A 44 -2.40 17.42 -0.23
N LYS A 45 -1.40 18.01 0.42
CA LYS A 45 -0.98 19.41 0.19
C LYS A 45 -0.61 19.67 -1.28
N ARG A 46 -0.10 18.66 -1.96
CA ARG A 46 0.12 18.65 -3.41
C ARG A 46 -0.76 17.55 -4.00
N ASN A 47 -1.26 17.78 -5.22
CA ASN A 47 -2.04 16.77 -5.91
C ASN A 47 -1.11 15.71 -6.54
N GLY A 48 -1.21 14.46 -6.07
CA GLY A 48 -0.42 13.37 -6.61
C GLY A 48 -0.62 13.12 -8.11
N HIS A 49 -1.80 13.49 -8.66
CA HIS A 49 -2.09 13.33 -10.09
C HIS A 49 -1.18 14.19 -11.00
N ASP A 50 -0.62 15.28 -10.48
CA ASP A 50 0.34 16.12 -11.21
C ASP A 50 1.66 15.39 -11.50
N PHE A 51 1.94 14.30 -10.79
CA PHE A 51 3.19 13.53 -10.89
C PHE A 51 3.06 12.21 -11.67
N VAL A 52 1.92 11.95 -12.31
CA VAL A 52 1.69 10.72 -13.11
C VAL A 52 2.72 10.58 -14.22
N SER A 53 3.02 11.66 -14.96
CA SER A 53 4.02 11.65 -16.04
C SER A 53 5.42 11.29 -15.53
N ASP A 54 5.79 11.80 -14.34
CA ASP A 54 7.07 11.49 -13.71
C ASP A 54 7.13 10.03 -13.26
N ALA A 55 6.05 9.52 -12.66
CA ALA A 55 5.95 8.12 -12.23
C ALA A 55 6.10 7.16 -13.43
N ILE A 56 5.45 7.43 -14.56
CA ILE A 56 5.58 6.62 -15.79
C ILE A 56 7.01 6.66 -16.31
N ARG A 57 7.63 7.85 -16.36
CA ARG A 57 9.02 8.02 -16.79
C ARG A 57 10.00 7.24 -15.91
N ASN A 58 9.70 7.15 -14.62
CA ASN A 58 10.53 6.45 -13.64
C ASN A 58 10.25 4.94 -13.55
N GLY A 59 9.25 4.41 -14.28
CA GLY A 59 9.06 2.97 -14.40
C GLY A 59 7.71 2.42 -13.99
N ALA A 60 6.73 3.27 -13.63
CA ALA A 60 5.36 2.81 -13.38
C ALA A 60 4.79 2.12 -14.63
N CYS A 61 4.27 0.91 -14.48
CA CYS A 61 3.61 0.21 -15.58
C CYS A 61 2.11 0.54 -15.67
N CYS A 62 1.55 1.09 -14.60
CA CYS A 62 0.15 1.48 -14.48
C CYS A 62 0.00 2.56 -13.42
N HIS A 63 -1.05 3.35 -13.48
CA HIS A 63 -1.43 4.26 -12.41
C HIS A 63 -2.93 4.22 -12.12
N LEU A 64 -3.32 4.50 -10.88
CA LEU A 64 -4.70 4.85 -10.56
C LEU A 64 -4.95 6.32 -10.91
N PHE A 65 -6.21 6.68 -11.12
CA PHE A 65 -6.61 8.08 -11.18
C PHE A 65 -8.08 8.25 -10.81
N SER A 66 -8.40 9.34 -10.14
CA SER A 66 -9.77 9.76 -9.81
C SER A 66 -10.15 11.05 -10.54
N GLU A 67 -9.19 11.71 -11.15
CA GLU A 67 -9.36 12.94 -11.93
C GLU A 67 -8.28 13.11 -12.98
N GLY A 68 -8.46 14.08 -13.87
CA GLY A 68 -7.54 14.35 -14.95
C GLY A 68 -7.68 13.37 -16.12
N LYS A 69 -6.68 13.35 -16.99
CA LYS A 69 -6.63 12.45 -18.15
C LYS A 69 -5.67 11.28 -17.88
N PRO A 70 -6.05 10.05 -18.22
CA PRO A 70 -5.16 8.90 -18.10
C PRO A 70 -3.96 9.00 -19.04
N GLN A 71 -2.85 8.41 -18.63
CA GLN A 71 -1.63 8.29 -19.42
C GLN A 71 -1.17 6.82 -19.43
N GLY A 72 -0.96 6.23 -20.61
CA GLY A 72 -0.60 4.83 -20.71
C GLY A 72 -1.63 3.88 -20.11
N ASN A 73 -1.18 2.86 -19.38
CA ASN A 73 -2.08 1.97 -18.64
C ASN A 73 -2.56 2.64 -17.37
N ALA A 74 -3.86 2.66 -17.18
CA ALA A 74 -4.47 3.33 -16.03
C ALA A 74 -5.74 2.60 -15.55
N VAL A 75 -6.08 2.79 -14.29
CA VAL A 75 -7.36 2.35 -13.73
C VAL A 75 -8.06 3.55 -13.11
N LYS A 76 -9.23 3.88 -13.65
CA LYS A 76 -10.08 4.94 -13.09
C LYS A 76 -10.80 4.41 -11.86
N VAL A 77 -10.68 5.13 -10.76
CA VAL A 77 -11.35 4.85 -9.49
C VAL A 77 -12.04 6.11 -8.96
N ASN A 78 -12.98 5.95 -8.03
CA ASN A 78 -13.64 7.09 -7.42
C ASN A 78 -12.72 7.83 -6.44
N ASP A 79 -11.90 7.09 -5.69
CA ASP A 79 -10.94 7.61 -4.72
C ASP A 79 -9.70 6.71 -4.70
N THR A 80 -8.52 7.32 -4.91
CA THR A 80 -7.26 6.58 -4.99
C THR A 80 -6.76 6.11 -3.62
N LEU A 81 -7.12 6.79 -2.53
CA LEU A 81 -6.79 6.36 -1.17
C LEU A 81 -7.62 5.13 -0.78
N ILE A 82 -8.94 5.17 -1.04
CA ILE A 82 -9.82 4.01 -0.80
C ILE A 82 -9.35 2.82 -1.63
N ALA A 83 -9.04 3.02 -2.90
CA ALA A 83 -8.51 1.97 -3.76
C ALA A 83 -7.20 1.37 -3.23
N LEU A 84 -6.27 2.19 -2.72
CA LEU A 84 -5.04 1.73 -2.07
C LEU A 84 -5.34 0.83 -0.86
N GLN A 85 -6.29 1.23 -0.03
CA GLN A 85 -6.71 0.47 1.15
C GLN A 85 -7.40 -0.85 0.77
N ASP A 86 -8.21 -0.87 -0.27
CA ASP A 86 -8.88 -2.09 -0.74
C ASP A 86 -7.88 -3.09 -1.35
N LEU A 87 -6.87 -2.61 -2.08
CA LEU A 87 -5.75 -3.44 -2.52
C LEU A 87 -4.99 -4.04 -1.32
N ALA A 88 -4.74 -3.26 -0.27
CA ALA A 88 -4.08 -3.74 0.94
C ALA A 88 -4.91 -4.78 1.68
N LYS A 89 -6.22 -4.59 1.85
CA LYS A 89 -7.14 -5.58 2.43
C LYS A 89 -7.15 -6.89 1.64
N PHE A 90 -7.09 -6.81 0.32
CA PHE A 90 -7.02 -7.99 -0.53
C PHE A 90 -5.71 -8.74 -0.33
N GLU A 91 -4.55 -8.06 -0.40
CA GLU A 91 -3.25 -8.70 -0.17
C GLU A 91 -3.12 -9.21 1.27
N ARG A 92 -3.68 -8.51 2.26
CA ARG A 92 -3.70 -8.97 3.65
C ARG A 92 -4.35 -10.35 3.81
N LYS A 93 -5.47 -10.60 3.11
CA LYS A 93 -6.15 -11.91 3.12
C LYS A 93 -5.31 -13.04 2.53
N ARG A 94 -4.31 -12.73 1.73
CA ARG A 94 -3.39 -13.71 1.12
C ARG A 94 -2.20 -14.04 2.03
N ILE A 95 -1.92 -13.20 3.01
CA ILE A 95 -0.91 -13.45 4.04
C ILE A 95 -1.54 -14.34 5.10
N THR A 96 -1.10 -15.60 5.17
CA THR A 96 -1.64 -16.60 6.11
C THR A 96 -0.98 -16.57 7.49
N GLY A 97 0.09 -15.79 7.65
CA GLY A 97 0.78 -15.59 8.91
C GLY A 97 0.05 -14.67 9.88
N ASP A 98 0.56 -14.61 11.10
CA ASP A 98 0.00 -13.76 12.15
C ASP A 98 0.21 -12.28 11.87
N VAL A 99 -0.76 -11.45 12.26
CA VAL A 99 -0.64 -10.00 12.23
C VAL A 99 -0.57 -9.46 13.64
N ILE A 100 0.47 -8.68 13.91
CA ILE A 100 0.75 -8.07 15.20
C ILE A 100 0.60 -6.56 15.04
N GLY A 101 -0.50 -6.01 15.55
CA GLY A 101 -0.73 -4.57 15.61
C GLY A 101 -0.07 -3.96 16.84
N VAL A 102 0.78 -2.95 16.64
CA VAL A 102 1.43 -2.19 17.74
C VAL A 102 0.86 -0.78 17.79
N THR A 103 0.16 -0.46 18.86
CA THR A 103 -0.36 0.89 19.10
C THR A 103 -0.06 1.37 20.51
N GLY A 104 -0.25 2.66 20.77
CA GLY A 104 -0.01 3.30 22.08
C GLY A 104 0.37 4.77 21.89
N SER A 105 0.37 5.54 22.97
CA SER A 105 0.78 6.95 22.96
C SER A 105 2.29 7.10 22.79
N VAL A 106 3.09 6.20 23.38
CA VAL A 106 4.55 6.20 23.37
C VAL A 106 5.06 4.77 23.12
N GLY A 107 6.27 4.62 22.62
CA GLY A 107 6.99 3.35 22.53
C GLY A 107 6.60 2.44 21.36
N LYS A 108 5.65 2.80 20.48
CA LYS A 108 5.21 1.98 19.35
C LYS A 108 6.37 1.52 18.47
N THR A 109 7.18 2.46 17.99
CA THR A 109 8.31 2.17 17.10
C THR A 109 9.36 1.30 17.79
N THR A 110 9.69 1.60 19.05
CA THR A 110 10.63 0.79 19.83
C THR A 110 10.12 -0.64 20.03
N THR A 111 8.83 -0.80 20.39
CA THR A 111 8.22 -2.13 20.57
C THR A 111 8.23 -2.91 19.24
N LYS A 112 7.84 -2.28 18.15
CA LYS A 112 7.89 -2.85 16.80
C LYS A 112 9.32 -3.31 16.44
N ASP A 113 10.33 -2.49 16.69
CA ASP A 113 11.71 -2.79 16.35
C ASP A 113 12.28 -3.94 17.21
N ILE A 114 11.93 -4.00 18.51
CA ILE A 114 12.28 -5.11 19.39
C ILE A 114 11.64 -6.41 18.91
N LEU A 115 10.34 -6.41 18.59
CA LEU A 115 9.65 -7.58 18.05
C LEU A 115 10.31 -8.08 16.77
N PHE A 116 10.59 -7.17 15.84
CA PHE A 116 11.28 -7.51 14.59
C PHE A 116 12.67 -8.12 14.87
N ALA A 117 13.47 -7.49 15.72
CA ALA A 117 14.81 -7.98 16.07
C ALA A 117 14.77 -9.38 16.71
N SER A 118 13.76 -9.66 17.54
CA SER A 118 13.59 -10.94 18.22
C SER A 118 13.16 -12.06 17.26
N LEU A 119 12.36 -11.77 16.25
CA LEU A 119 11.75 -12.78 15.38
C LEU A 119 12.48 -13.01 14.06
N ARG A 120 13.16 -11.99 13.50
CA ARG A 120 13.74 -12.02 12.14
C ARG A 120 14.72 -13.15 11.85
N ASN A 121 15.39 -13.70 12.90
CA ASN A 121 16.34 -14.80 12.76
C ASN A 121 15.69 -16.18 12.93
N LEU A 122 14.41 -16.22 13.32
CA LEU A 122 13.67 -17.45 13.61
C LEU A 122 12.64 -17.76 12.52
N THR A 123 12.14 -16.73 11.84
CA THR A 123 11.01 -16.84 10.91
C THR A 123 10.97 -15.67 9.92
N GLU A 124 10.12 -15.79 8.90
CA GLU A 124 9.89 -14.70 7.93
C GLU A 124 9.01 -13.61 8.56
N VAL A 125 9.60 -12.44 8.79
CA VAL A 125 8.94 -11.29 9.40
C VAL A 125 8.94 -10.11 8.46
N HIS A 126 7.78 -9.50 8.27
CA HIS A 126 7.65 -8.21 7.60
C HIS A 126 7.19 -7.15 8.60
N VAL A 127 7.71 -5.93 8.48
CA VAL A 127 7.48 -4.87 9.46
C VAL A 127 7.30 -3.51 8.79
N SER A 128 6.48 -2.65 9.38
CA SER A 128 6.31 -1.26 8.95
C SER A 128 7.66 -0.54 8.92
N LYS A 129 8.00 0.03 7.75
CA LYS A 129 9.19 0.87 7.58
C LYS A 129 8.92 2.24 8.21
N LEU A 130 9.90 2.78 8.95
CA LEU A 130 9.79 4.11 9.56
C LEU A 130 8.46 4.28 10.34
N SER A 131 7.83 5.45 10.20
CA SER A 131 6.53 5.79 10.83
C SER A 131 5.34 5.51 9.88
N PHE A 132 5.38 4.41 9.10
CA PHE A 132 4.26 4.02 8.24
C PHE A 132 3.11 3.43 9.08
N ASN A 133 2.45 4.31 9.84
CA ASN A 133 1.51 3.95 10.89
C ASN A 133 0.11 4.58 10.71
N ASN A 134 -0.15 5.17 9.54
CA ASN A 134 -1.39 5.88 9.21
C ASN A 134 -2.12 5.23 8.02
N GLU A 135 -3.18 5.87 7.57
CA GLU A 135 -4.06 5.48 6.45
C GLU A 135 -3.37 5.29 5.10
N LEU A 136 -2.13 5.77 4.95
CA LEU A 136 -1.27 5.58 3.76
C LEU A 136 -0.18 4.55 4.02
N GLY A 137 0.52 4.68 5.12
CA GLY A 137 1.71 3.88 5.42
C GLY A 137 1.38 2.42 5.75
N LEU A 138 0.28 2.18 6.48
CA LEU A 138 -0.15 0.83 6.81
C LEU A 138 -0.53 0.01 5.55
N PRO A 139 -1.36 0.52 4.61
CA PRO A 139 -1.59 -0.14 3.33
C PRO A 139 -0.31 -0.44 2.55
N LEU A 140 0.61 0.51 2.46
CA LEU A 140 1.88 0.31 1.75
C LEU A 140 2.75 -0.77 2.39
N THR A 141 2.74 -0.87 3.72
CA THR A 141 3.43 -1.95 4.44
C THR A 141 2.85 -3.32 4.06
N ILE A 142 1.53 -3.46 4.08
CA ILE A 142 0.86 -4.71 3.72
C ILE A 142 1.15 -5.08 2.25
N LEU A 143 1.05 -4.12 1.33
CA LEU A 143 1.30 -4.32 -0.10
C LEU A 143 2.75 -4.63 -0.44
N SER A 144 3.68 -4.35 0.46
CA SER A 144 5.11 -4.70 0.32
C SER A 144 5.49 -6.02 0.97
N ALA A 145 4.59 -6.65 1.72
CA ALA A 145 4.82 -7.94 2.35
C ALA A 145 4.73 -9.09 1.34
N GLU A 146 5.55 -10.11 1.53
CA GLU A 146 5.44 -11.35 0.76
C GLU A 146 4.29 -12.22 1.32
N THR A 147 3.66 -13.02 0.46
CA THR A 147 2.60 -13.93 0.90
C THR A 147 3.09 -15.03 1.83
N SER A 148 4.39 -15.33 1.80
CA SER A 148 5.07 -16.26 2.71
C SER A 148 5.31 -15.69 4.12
N THR A 149 5.10 -14.40 4.33
CA THR A 149 5.31 -13.74 5.63
C THR A 149 4.58 -14.48 6.75
N LYS A 150 5.34 -14.89 7.79
CA LYS A 150 4.81 -15.60 8.97
C LYS A 150 4.34 -14.64 10.05
N HIS A 151 5.01 -13.50 10.19
CA HIS A 151 4.61 -12.45 11.12
C HIS A 151 4.67 -11.09 10.43
N LEU A 152 3.52 -10.44 10.33
CA LEU A 152 3.39 -9.08 9.81
C LEU A 152 3.22 -8.12 10.99
N ILE A 153 4.23 -7.29 11.28
CA ILE A 153 4.20 -6.35 12.38
C ILE A 153 3.80 -4.97 11.86
N LEU A 154 2.64 -4.49 12.26
CA LEU A 154 2.05 -3.22 11.82
C LEU A 154 2.03 -2.20 12.95
N GLU A 155 2.75 -1.09 12.79
CA GLU A 155 2.60 0.06 13.67
C GLU A 155 1.31 0.81 13.31
N MET A 156 0.49 1.14 14.31
CA MET A 156 -0.76 1.88 14.14
C MET A 156 -0.75 3.14 15.00
N GLY A 157 -0.76 4.30 14.35
CA GLY A 157 -0.79 5.60 15.00
C GLY A 157 -2.16 6.25 14.88
N ALA A 158 -2.62 6.91 15.94
CA ALA A 158 -3.85 7.71 15.93
C ALA A 158 -3.57 9.16 16.32
N ARG A 159 -4.29 10.06 15.67
CA ARG A 159 -4.35 11.50 15.99
C ARG A 159 -5.70 11.88 16.61
N GLY A 160 -6.65 10.94 16.67
CA GLY A 160 -7.98 11.14 17.20
C GLY A 160 -8.76 9.84 17.40
N PRO A 161 -9.94 9.93 18.04
CA PRO A 161 -10.78 8.78 18.30
C PRO A 161 -11.16 8.01 17.03
N GLY A 162 -11.25 6.68 17.13
CA GLY A 162 -11.70 5.80 16.04
C GLY A 162 -10.64 5.42 15.02
N GLN A 163 -9.52 6.15 14.88
CA GLN A 163 -8.54 5.91 13.83
C GLN A 163 -7.85 4.54 13.93
N ILE A 164 -7.58 4.04 15.13
CA ILE A 164 -7.03 2.68 15.29
C ILE A 164 -8.03 1.63 14.80
N ALA A 165 -9.32 1.81 15.06
CA ALA A 165 -10.35 0.90 14.57
C ALA A 165 -10.42 0.90 13.02
N GLU A 166 -10.26 2.05 12.38
CA GLU A 166 -10.21 2.13 10.91
C GLU A 166 -8.94 1.46 10.35
N LEU A 167 -7.78 1.66 10.97
CA LEU A 167 -6.55 0.98 10.57
C LEU A 167 -6.65 -0.55 10.76
N ALA A 168 -7.27 -1.00 11.86
CA ALA A 168 -7.47 -2.41 12.14
C ALA A 168 -8.40 -3.12 11.13
N LYS A 169 -9.29 -2.38 10.45
CA LYS A 169 -10.11 -2.94 9.35
C LYS A 169 -9.29 -3.25 8.09
N ILE A 170 -8.10 -2.67 7.97
CA ILE A 170 -7.19 -2.91 6.84
C ILE A 170 -6.19 -4.03 7.19
N ALA A 171 -5.80 -4.13 8.46
CA ALA A 171 -4.87 -5.10 9.03
C ALA A 171 -5.57 -6.47 9.26
#